data_22ec383154126d1dcc4eaeacd38f270e
#
_entry.id   22ec383154126d1dcc4eaeacd38f270e
#
_cell.length_a   1.000
_cell.length_b   1.000
_cell.length_c   1.000
_cell.angle_alpha   90.00
_cell.angle_beta   90.00
_cell.angle_gamma   90.00
#
_symmetry.space_group_name_H-M   'P 1'
#
loop_
_entity.id
_entity.type
_entity.pdbx_description
1 polymer ?
#
loop_
_entity_poly.entity_id
_entity_poly.type
_entity_poly.pdbx_seq_one_letter_code
_entity_poly.pdbx_strand_id
1 'polypeptide(L)'
;MFTQVTNLNRNKIFDEDEPDQPDILKNDFIIETGEAYGCDIVVNYELSDINLYGVYSIGRVIRWDGFQEYAPVFDRRHNVNFVGSYKFGPSRQWEFDARWNMGSGFPFTQTLGFYEQYNFSDGADTDVINGNGDIGIVYDDLNGGRLPYYHRLDVTLKRKFVFSVNSTLEANIGITNAYNRQNIFYFDRVNFERVDQLPFMPSAGVSISF
;
A
#
# COMPACT_ATOMS: atom_id res chain seq x y z
N MET A 1 13.59 18.40 6.76
CA MET A 1 14.68 17.64 6.11
C MET A 1 15.01 16.44 6.97
N PHE A 2 15.12 15.26 6.40
CA PHE A 2 15.52 14.04 7.09
C PHE A 2 16.64 13.33 6.33
N THR A 3 17.39 12.48 7.02
CA THR A 3 18.42 11.63 6.43
C THR A 3 18.08 10.17 6.74
N GLN A 4 18.13 9.33 5.75
CA GLN A 4 17.91 7.89 5.88
C GLN A 4 19.10 7.13 5.32
N VAL A 5 19.44 6.03 5.97
CA VAL A 5 20.43 5.08 5.48
C VAL A 5 19.67 3.87 4.91
N THR A 6 19.92 3.56 3.66
CA THR A 6 19.25 2.45 2.96
C THR A 6 20.30 1.40 2.60
N ASN A 7 20.00 0.13 2.87
CA ASN A 7 20.86 -0.98 2.50
C ASN A 7 20.88 -1.16 0.98
N LEU A 8 22.07 -1.13 0.38
CA LEU A 8 22.33 -1.31 -1.05
C LEU A 8 22.21 -2.76 -1.51
N ASN A 9 22.31 -3.72 -0.60
CA ASN A 9 22.38 -5.14 -0.94
C ASN A 9 21.03 -5.70 -1.42
N ARG A 10 20.35 -4.97 -2.32
CA ARG A 10 19.11 -5.44 -2.94
C ARG A 10 19.32 -6.60 -3.91
N ASN A 11 20.50 -6.74 -4.48
CA ASN A 11 20.75 -7.69 -5.57
C ASN A 11 21.84 -8.73 -5.25
N LYS A 12 22.33 -8.82 -4.02
CA LYS A 12 23.41 -9.74 -3.63
C LYS A 12 24.63 -9.70 -4.58
N ILE A 13 24.93 -8.51 -5.11
CA ILE A 13 26.08 -8.33 -6.01
C ILE A 13 27.39 -8.52 -5.26
N PHE A 14 27.36 -8.32 -3.94
CA PHE A 14 28.48 -8.54 -3.06
C PHE A 14 28.02 -9.41 -1.88
N ASP A 15 28.64 -10.55 -1.71
CA ASP A 15 28.42 -11.43 -0.56
C ASP A 15 29.25 -10.90 0.62
N GLU A 16 28.60 -10.61 1.75
CA GLU A 16 29.27 -10.11 2.97
C GLU A 16 30.29 -11.12 3.51
N ASP A 17 30.18 -12.38 3.10
CA ASP A 17 31.04 -13.49 3.54
C ASP A 17 32.30 -13.68 2.67
N GLU A 18 32.53 -12.86 1.64
CA GLU A 18 33.76 -12.94 0.87
C GLU A 18 34.94 -12.19 1.59
N PRO A 19 35.92 -12.91 2.11
CA PRO A 19 36.97 -12.31 2.94
C PRO A 19 37.95 -11.40 2.19
N ASP A 20 37.95 -11.42 0.86
CA ASP A 20 38.91 -10.71 0.01
C ASP A 20 38.35 -9.45 -0.66
N GLN A 21 37.10 -9.00 -0.32
CA GLN A 21 36.58 -7.77 -0.85
C GLN A 21 37.27 -6.55 -0.27
N PRO A 22 37.69 -5.58 -1.11
CA PRO A 22 38.20 -4.30 -0.63
C PRO A 22 37.16 -3.60 0.28
N ASP A 23 37.62 -3.01 1.39
CA ASP A 23 36.72 -2.32 2.35
C ASP A 23 35.82 -1.25 1.74
N ILE A 24 36.21 -0.67 0.61
CA ILE A 24 35.40 0.30 -0.14
C ILE A 24 34.15 -0.33 -0.78
N LEU A 25 34.15 -1.63 -1.02
CA LEU A 25 33.01 -2.37 -1.60
C LEU A 25 32.12 -3.00 -0.51
N LYS A 26 32.52 -2.93 0.76
CA LYS A 26 31.73 -3.40 1.92
C LYS A 26 30.68 -2.38 2.38
N ASN A 27 30.58 -1.22 1.74
CA ASN A 27 29.59 -0.22 2.08
C ASN A 27 28.23 -0.58 1.48
N ASP A 28 27.46 -1.36 2.21
CA ASP A 28 26.09 -1.79 1.86
C ASP A 28 25.04 -0.69 2.03
N PHE A 29 25.44 0.54 2.27
CA PHE A 29 24.53 1.62 2.62
C PHE A 29 24.65 2.81 1.68
N ILE A 30 23.50 3.27 1.16
CA ILE A 30 23.36 4.60 0.56
C ILE A 30 22.85 5.57 1.63
N ILE A 31 23.52 6.69 1.78
CA ILE A 31 23.03 7.79 2.64
C ILE A 31 22.11 8.65 1.78
N GLU A 32 20.82 8.64 2.12
CA GLU A 32 19.80 9.44 1.45
C GLU A 32 19.43 10.65 2.29
N THR A 33 19.17 11.75 1.63
CA THR A 33 18.56 12.93 2.24
C THR A 33 17.16 13.11 1.68
N GLY A 34 16.28 13.81 2.39
CA GLY A 34 14.94 14.03 1.87
C GLY A 34 14.17 15.10 2.59
N GLU A 35 13.05 15.47 2.00
CA GLU A 35 12.11 16.44 2.51
C GLU A 35 10.70 15.84 2.51
N ALA A 36 9.95 16.11 3.56
CA ALA A 36 8.54 15.77 3.67
C ALA A 36 7.76 16.97 4.19
N TYR A 37 6.67 17.30 3.52
CA TYR A 37 5.77 18.36 3.94
C TYR A 37 4.34 18.05 3.51
N GLY A 38 3.37 18.61 4.22
CA GLY A 38 1.97 18.39 3.94
C GLY A 38 1.06 19.16 4.86
N CYS A 39 -0.24 18.95 4.65
CA CYS A 39 -1.30 19.54 5.44
C CYS A 39 -2.44 18.52 5.59
N ASP A 40 -3.02 18.46 6.79
CA ASP A 40 -4.16 17.64 7.11
C ASP A 40 -5.36 18.52 7.47
N ILE A 41 -6.53 18.19 6.89
CA ILE A 41 -7.81 18.80 7.25
C ILE A 41 -8.65 17.71 7.90
N VAL A 42 -9.04 17.95 9.14
CA VAL A 42 -9.88 17.02 9.92
C VAL A 42 -11.24 17.66 10.16
N VAL A 43 -12.30 16.94 9.85
CA VAL A 43 -13.68 17.34 10.11
C VAL A 43 -14.30 16.27 11.00
N ASN A 44 -14.79 16.68 12.17
CA ASN A 44 -15.58 15.84 13.06
C ASN A 44 -16.93 16.52 13.33
N TYR A 45 -18.00 15.81 13.01
CA TYR A 45 -19.37 16.27 13.24
C TYR A 45 -20.15 15.18 13.98
N GLU A 46 -20.62 15.53 15.16
CA GLU A 46 -21.38 14.62 16.00
C GLU A 46 -22.71 15.28 16.40
N LEU A 47 -23.78 14.62 16.04
CA LEU A 47 -25.15 15.04 16.41
C LEU A 47 -25.91 13.79 16.78
N SER A 48 -26.43 13.72 17.99
CA SER A 48 -27.32 12.69 18.53
C SER A 48 -27.34 11.29 17.85
N ASP A 49 -27.69 11.22 16.57
CA ASP A 49 -27.84 10.00 15.78
C ASP A 49 -26.88 9.88 14.60
N ILE A 50 -26.14 10.94 14.33
CA ILE A 50 -25.21 11.04 13.21
C ILE A 50 -23.82 11.31 13.75
N ASN A 51 -22.86 10.53 13.30
CA ASN A 51 -21.44 10.77 13.53
C ASN A 51 -20.72 10.73 12.17
N LEU A 52 -20.07 11.83 11.82
CA LEU A 52 -19.28 11.95 10.60
C LEU A 52 -17.85 12.35 10.95
N TYR A 53 -16.91 11.57 10.52
CA TYR A 53 -15.49 11.85 10.68
C TYR A 53 -14.81 11.79 9.32
N GLY A 54 -14.12 12.85 8.96
CA GLY A 54 -13.40 12.97 7.70
C GLY A 54 -12.00 13.50 7.90
N VAL A 55 -11.05 12.91 7.20
CA VAL A 55 -9.68 13.41 7.13
C VAL A 55 -9.27 13.49 5.67
N TYR A 56 -8.77 14.63 5.27
CA TYR A 56 -8.08 14.82 4.00
C TYR A 56 -6.65 15.24 4.25
N SER A 57 -5.72 14.47 3.73
CA SER A 57 -4.28 14.74 3.79
C SER A 57 -3.74 15.02 2.40
N ILE A 58 -2.98 16.10 2.27
CA ILE A 58 -2.16 16.37 1.10
C ILE A 58 -0.71 16.44 1.54
N GLY A 59 0.16 15.64 0.92
CA GLY A 59 1.56 15.59 1.29
C GLY A 59 2.48 15.33 0.10
N ARG A 60 3.73 15.62 0.28
CA ARG A 60 4.79 15.30 -0.67
C ARG A 60 6.03 14.85 0.09
N VAL A 61 6.60 13.74 -0.36
CA VAL A 61 7.89 13.25 0.11
C VAL A 61 8.83 13.14 -1.08
N ILE A 62 10.02 13.68 -0.96
CA ILE A 62 11.08 13.60 -1.97
C ILE A 62 12.33 13.08 -1.28
N ARG A 63 13.09 12.23 -1.95
CA ARG A 63 14.40 11.75 -1.53
C ARG A 63 15.44 12.02 -2.59
N TRP A 64 16.66 12.19 -2.13
CA TRP A 64 17.86 12.31 -2.94
C TRP A 64 18.88 11.27 -2.49
N ASP A 65 19.29 10.39 -3.40
CA ASP A 65 20.21 9.27 -3.13
C ASP A 65 21.68 9.59 -3.46
N GLY A 66 21.97 10.82 -3.84
CA GLY A 66 23.28 11.26 -4.31
C GLY A 66 23.37 11.35 -5.84
N PHE A 67 22.40 10.80 -6.58
CA PHE A 67 22.37 10.76 -8.04
C PHE A 67 21.10 11.36 -8.62
N GLN A 68 19.93 11.09 -8.01
CA GLN A 68 18.63 11.49 -8.51
C GLN A 68 17.65 11.82 -7.38
N GLU A 69 16.70 12.70 -7.70
CA GLU A 69 15.53 12.92 -6.85
C GLU A 69 14.42 11.94 -7.24
N TYR A 70 13.80 11.34 -6.24
CA TYR A 70 12.70 10.42 -6.44
C TYR A 70 11.66 10.46 -5.31
N ALA A 71 10.43 10.07 -5.62
CA ALA A 71 9.40 9.86 -4.62
C ALA A 71 9.54 8.44 -4.02
N PRO A 72 9.56 8.27 -2.69
CA PRO A 72 9.61 6.94 -2.10
C PRO A 72 8.32 6.16 -2.40
N VAL A 73 8.40 4.83 -2.39
CA VAL A 73 7.28 3.92 -2.73
C VAL A 73 6.01 4.15 -1.90
N PHE A 74 6.11 4.78 -0.75
CA PHE A 74 4.98 5.10 0.12
C PHE A 74 4.46 6.55 -0.04
N ASP A 75 5.02 7.36 -0.95
CA ASP A 75 4.54 8.71 -1.21
C ASP A 75 3.12 8.67 -1.78
N ARG A 76 2.18 9.18 -1.00
CA ARG A 76 0.78 9.31 -1.39
C ARG A 76 0.38 10.77 -1.32
N ARG A 77 0.26 11.41 -2.49
CA ARG A 77 0.00 12.84 -2.60
C ARG A 77 -1.31 13.26 -1.95
N HIS A 78 -2.36 12.49 -2.17
CA HIS A 78 -3.70 12.73 -1.64
C HIS A 78 -4.18 11.50 -0.90
N ASN A 79 -4.70 11.68 0.30
CA ASN A 79 -5.31 10.64 1.09
C ASN A 79 -6.59 11.16 1.74
N VAL A 80 -7.70 10.44 1.55
CA VAL A 80 -9.00 10.77 2.15
C VAL A 80 -9.49 9.56 2.93
N ASN A 81 -9.90 9.80 4.15
CA ASN A 81 -10.61 8.84 4.97
C ASN A 81 -11.91 9.47 5.45
N PHE A 82 -13.02 8.85 5.13
CA PHE A 82 -14.32 9.27 5.57
C PHE A 82 -15.03 8.11 6.27
N VAL A 83 -15.56 8.36 7.46
CA VAL A 83 -16.36 7.41 8.23
C VAL A 83 -17.64 8.13 8.65
N GLY A 84 -18.77 7.49 8.39
CA GLY A 84 -20.07 7.98 8.82
C GLY A 84 -20.85 6.88 9.50
N SER A 85 -21.52 7.18 10.60
CA SER A 85 -22.48 6.31 11.22
C SER A 85 -23.80 7.04 11.46
N TYR A 86 -24.89 6.31 11.26
CA TYR A 86 -26.24 6.82 11.45
C TYR A 86 -27.10 5.82 12.20
N LYS A 87 -27.59 6.26 13.38
CA LYS A 87 -28.50 5.46 14.21
C LYS A 87 -29.95 5.83 13.91
N PHE A 88 -30.81 4.84 13.70
CA PHE A 88 -32.18 5.05 13.34
C PHE A 88 -33.12 3.97 13.93
N GLY A 89 -34.43 4.19 13.75
CA GLY A 89 -35.49 3.37 14.32
C GLY A 89 -36.00 3.86 15.68
N PRO A 90 -37.15 3.35 16.16
CA PRO A 90 -37.84 3.87 17.35
C PRO A 90 -37.01 3.90 18.63
N SER A 91 -36.09 2.95 18.79
CA SER A 91 -35.20 2.84 19.96
C SER A 91 -33.72 2.91 19.54
N ARG A 92 -33.40 3.54 18.41
CA ARG A 92 -32.02 3.62 17.86
C ARG A 92 -31.37 2.24 17.71
N GLN A 93 -32.19 1.25 17.42
CA GLN A 93 -31.76 -0.15 17.36
C GLN A 93 -31.03 -0.52 16.09
N TRP A 94 -31.11 0.32 15.07
CA TRP A 94 -30.40 0.18 13.83
C TRP A 94 -29.25 1.17 13.75
N GLU A 95 -28.12 0.72 13.21
CA GLU A 95 -26.96 1.54 12.92
C GLU A 95 -26.44 1.20 11.52
N PHE A 96 -26.34 2.22 10.69
CA PHE A 96 -25.73 2.13 9.39
C PHE A 96 -24.37 2.81 9.44
N ASP A 97 -23.31 2.07 9.09
CA ASP A 97 -21.96 2.58 8.99
C ASP A 97 -21.49 2.55 7.54
N ALA A 98 -20.84 3.62 7.14
CA ALA A 98 -20.17 3.73 5.86
C ALA A 98 -18.75 4.21 6.06
N ARG A 99 -17.79 3.56 5.41
CA ARG A 99 -16.38 3.94 5.41
C ARG A 99 -15.89 4.06 3.98
N TRP A 100 -15.42 5.22 3.62
CA TRP A 100 -14.83 5.47 2.30
C TRP A 100 -13.39 5.91 2.44
N ASN A 101 -12.51 5.23 1.70
CA ASN A 101 -11.10 5.55 1.64
C ASN A 101 -10.72 5.85 0.20
N MET A 102 -9.92 6.89 0.00
CA MET A 102 -9.32 7.22 -1.28
C MET A 102 -7.88 7.63 -1.09
N GLY A 103 -7.01 7.20 -2.00
CA GLY A 103 -5.63 7.63 -2.03
C GLY A 103 -5.10 7.73 -3.45
N SER A 104 -4.25 8.73 -3.69
CA SER A 104 -3.50 8.77 -4.94
C SER A 104 -2.60 7.55 -5.08
N GLY A 105 -2.31 7.17 -6.32
CA GLY A 105 -1.48 6.00 -6.62
C GLY A 105 -0.08 6.10 -6.01
N PHE A 106 0.42 4.96 -5.56
CA PHE A 106 1.80 4.85 -5.10
C PHE A 106 2.77 4.94 -6.28
N PRO A 107 3.96 5.53 -6.06
CA PRO A 107 5.03 5.49 -7.02
C PRO A 107 5.53 4.07 -7.25
N PHE A 108 5.95 3.77 -8.46
CA PHE A 108 6.63 2.53 -8.81
C PHE A 108 7.61 2.74 -9.96
N THR A 109 8.65 1.91 -10.00
CA THR A 109 9.60 1.92 -11.12
C THR A 109 9.04 1.10 -12.27
N GLN A 110 8.91 1.71 -13.43
CA GLN A 110 8.42 1.04 -14.64
C GLN A 110 9.47 0.09 -15.21
N THR A 111 9.03 -0.98 -15.84
CA THR A 111 9.87 -1.87 -16.61
C THR A 111 9.83 -1.44 -18.08
N LEU A 112 10.97 -1.04 -18.65
CA LEU A 112 11.10 -0.67 -20.04
C LEU A 112 11.30 -1.87 -20.97
N GLY A 113 11.90 -2.94 -20.45
CA GLY A 113 12.15 -4.13 -21.22
C GLY A 113 12.91 -5.19 -20.43
N PHE A 114 13.24 -6.25 -21.12
CA PHE A 114 14.02 -7.36 -20.59
C PHE A 114 15.22 -7.61 -21.50
N TYR A 115 16.29 -8.10 -20.91
CA TYR A 115 17.49 -8.52 -21.64
C TYR A 115 17.99 -9.84 -21.07
N GLU A 116 18.77 -10.55 -21.85
CA GLU A 116 19.43 -11.76 -21.39
C GLU A 116 20.69 -11.38 -20.62
N GLN A 117 20.73 -11.73 -19.36
CA GLN A 117 21.86 -11.46 -18.46
C GLN A 117 22.68 -12.73 -18.29
N TYR A 118 23.93 -12.67 -18.70
CA TYR A 118 24.89 -13.75 -18.47
C TYR A 118 25.67 -13.45 -17.20
N ASN A 119 25.69 -14.43 -16.29
CA ASN A 119 26.50 -14.37 -15.08
C ASN A 119 27.88 -14.97 -15.36
N PHE A 120 28.92 -14.15 -15.29
CA PHE A 120 30.31 -14.59 -15.48
C PHE A 120 31.04 -14.81 -14.15
N SER A 121 30.36 -14.86 -13.00
CA SER A 121 30.98 -15.06 -11.68
C SER A 121 31.75 -16.36 -11.57
N ASP A 122 31.33 -17.40 -12.31
CA ASP A 122 31.99 -18.71 -12.32
C ASP A 122 33.09 -18.86 -13.39
N GLY A 123 33.51 -17.73 -13.98
CA GLY A 123 34.58 -17.70 -14.98
C GLY A 123 34.09 -17.93 -16.41
N ALA A 124 35.05 -18.25 -17.32
CA ALA A 124 34.78 -18.38 -18.74
C ALA A 124 34.11 -19.72 -19.16
N ASP A 125 33.76 -20.56 -18.20
CA ASP A 125 33.11 -21.87 -18.45
C ASP A 125 31.59 -21.73 -18.71
N THR A 126 31.02 -20.52 -18.67
CA THR A 126 29.64 -20.28 -19.07
C THR A 126 29.53 -20.42 -20.58
N ASP A 127 28.79 -21.42 -21.05
CA ASP A 127 28.50 -21.62 -22.48
C ASP A 127 27.51 -20.55 -22.97
N VAL A 128 28.04 -19.39 -23.32
CA VAL A 128 27.27 -18.22 -23.83
C VAL A 128 26.60 -18.48 -25.19
N ILE A 129 26.98 -19.58 -25.85
CA ILE A 129 26.47 -19.90 -27.20
C ILE A 129 25.27 -20.81 -27.14
N ASN A 130 25.26 -21.76 -26.20
CA ASN A 130 24.23 -22.79 -26.10
C ASN A 130 23.42 -22.71 -24.77
N GLY A 131 23.85 -21.88 -23.82
CA GLY A 131 23.13 -21.65 -22.56
C GLY A 131 22.23 -20.43 -22.66
N ASN A 132 21.04 -20.49 -22.05
CA ASN A 132 20.21 -19.32 -21.85
C ASN A 132 20.69 -18.57 -20.59
N GLY A 133 20.84 -17.26 -20.68
CA GLY A 133 21.10 -16.40 -19.53
C GLY A 133 19.86 -16.21 -18.67
N ASP A 134 20.03 -15.56 -17.52
CA ASP A 134 18.95 -15.11 -16.67
C ASP A 134 18.22 -13.92 -17.29
N ILE A 135 16.95 -13.71 -16.89
CA ILE A 135 16.20 -12.54 -17.36
C ILE A 135 16.64 -11.31 -16.55
N GLY A 136 17.34 -10.41 -17.21
CA GLY A 136 17.61 -9.08 -16.69
C GLY A 136 16.48 -8.10 -17.01
N ILE A 137 16.25 -7.14 -16.15
CA ILE A 137 15.19 -6.13 -16.31
C ILE A 137 15.80 -4.76 -16.53
N VAL A 138 15.36 -4.10 -17.61
CA VAL A 138 15.68 -2.67 -17.86
C VAL A 138 14.60 -1.83 -17.17
N TYR A 139 15.01 -1.03 -16.22
CA TYR A 139 14.12 -0.15 -15.46
C TYR A 139 14.14 1.27 -16.03
N ASP A 140 13.01 1.95 -15.90
CA ASP A 140 12.87 3.39 -16.06
C ASP A 140 13.33 4.13 -14.78
N ASP A 141 13.14 5.45 -14.75
CA ASP A 141 13.44 6.28 -13.58
C ASP A 141 12.87 5.69 -12.29
N LEU A 142 13.65 5.72 -11.22
CA LEU A 142 13.27 5.18 -9.93
C LEU A 142 11.97 5.82 -9.43
N ASN A 143 10.92 4.99 -9.30
CA ASN A 143 9.59 5.43 -8.86
C ASN A 143 8.97 6.55 -9.72
N GLY A 144 9.36 6.64 -11.02
CA GLY A 144 8.85 7.64 -11.96
C GLY A 144 7.38 7.44 -12.35
N GLY A 145 6.90 6.21 -12.35
CA GLY A 145 5.50 5.86 -12.60
C GLY A 145 4.62 6.00 -11.36
N ARG A 146 3.30 6.15 -11.56
CA ARG A 146 2.31 6.11 -10.48
C ARG A 146 1.17 5.17 -10.80
N LEU A 147 0.78 4.37 -9.81
CA LEU A 147 -0.40 3.52 -9.89
C LEU A 147 -1.68 4.38 -9.99
N PRO A 148 -2.78 3.84 -10.51
CA PRO A 148 -4.08 4.48 -10.46
C PRO A 148 -4.52 4.78 -9.02
N TYR A 149 -5.46 5.73 -8.89
CA TYR A 149 -6.06 6.05 -7.60
C TYR A 149 -6.73 4.82 -6.99
N TYR A 150 -6.40 4.57 -5.74
CA TYR A 150 -7.10 3.62 -4.88
C TYR A 150 -8.34 4.27 -4.31
N HIS A 151 -9.49 3.60 -4.33
CA HIS A 151 -10.62 3.96 -3.47
C HIS A 151 -11.52 2.75 -3.19
N ARG A 152 -12.15 2.75 -2.02
CA ARG A 152 -12.99 1.67 -1.55
C ARG A 152 -14.10 2.22 -0.65
N LEU A 153 -15.29 1.68 -0.82
CA LEU A 153 -16.41 1.89 0.07
C LEU A 153 -16.76 0.59 0.78
N ASP A 154 -16.78 0.64 2.09
CA ASP A 154 -17.25 -0.43 2.96
C ASP A 154 -18.52 0.06 3.65
N VAL A 155 -19.53 -0.78 3.73
CA VAL A 155 -20.82 -0.47 4.39
C VAL A 155 -21.19 -1.59 5.34
N THR A 156 -21.80 -1.23 6.46
CA THR A 156 -22.27 -2.19 7.47
C THR A 156 -23.62 -1.73 8.01
N LEU A 157 -24.53 -2.67 8.14
CA LEU A 157 -25.82 -2.47 8.82
C LEU A 157 -25.84 -3.36 10.06
N LYS A 158 -26.07 -2.74 11.22
CA LYS A 158 -26.15 -3.41 12.50
C LYS A 158 -27.57 -3.27 13.08
N ARG A 159 -28.02 -4.29 13.78
CA ARG A 159 -29.25 -4.25 14.56
C ARG A 159 -29.02 -4.82 15.95
N LYS A 160 -29.43 -4.02 16.94
CA LYS A 160 -29.37 -4.40 18.35
C LYS A 160 -30.75 -4.85 18.83
N PHE A 161 -30.82 -6.04 19.43
CA PHE A 161 -32.00 -6.59 20.04
C PHE A 161 -31.76 -6.62 21.57
N VAL A 162 -32.59 -5.96 22.32
CA VAL A 162 -32.52 -5.92 23.78
C VAL A 162 -33.58 -6.86 24.31
N PHE A 163 -33.17 -7.96 24.96
CA PHE A 163 -34.07 -8.95 25.55
C PHE A 163 -34.30 -8.69 27.02
N SER A 164 -33.31 -8.18 27.72
CA SER A 164 -33.36 -7.88 29.16
C SER A 164 -32.36 -6.75 29.46
N VAL A 165 -32.40 -6.25 30.71
CA VAL A 165 -31.43 -5.24 31.19
C VAL A 165 -29.99 -5.70 31.01
N ASN A 166 -29.73 -7.01 31.13
CA ASN A 166 -28.39 -7.59 31.05
C ASN A 166 -28.17 -8.45 29.79
N SER A 167 -29.16 -8.56 28.88
CA SER A 167 -29.04 -9.43 27.72
C SER A 167 -29.33 -8.69 26.42
N THR A 168 -28.31 -8.59 25.57
CA THR A 168 -28.43 -7.96 24.27
C THR A 168 -27.81 -8.85 23.18
N LEU A 169 -28.44 -8.87 22.02
CA LEU A 169 -27.91 -9.50 20.82
C LEU A 169 -27.71 -8.40 19.78
N GLU A 170 -26.54 -8.38 19.17
CA GLU A 170 -26.22 -7.52 18.04
C GLU A 170 -25.95 -8.38 16.80
N ALA A 171 -26.72 -8.17 15.76
CA ALA A 171 -26.51 -8.79 14.44
C ALA A 171 -26.02 -7.73 13.47
N ASN A 172 -25.01 -8.07 12.65
CA ASN A 172 -24.51 -7.19 11.63
C ASN A 172 -24.35 -7.92 10.30
N ILE A 173 -24.55 -7.17 9.23
CA ILE A 173 -24.23 -7.55 7.86
C ILE A 173 -23.39 -6.44 7.25
N GLY A 174 -22.34 -6.80 6.54
CA GLY A 174 -21.41 -5.85 5.96
C GLY A 174 -20.98 -6.22 4.55
N ILE A 175 -20.53 -5.25 3.82
CA ILE A 175 -19.98 -5.39 2.47
C ILE A 175 -18.67 -4.59 2.43
N THR A 176 -17.58 -5.28 2.16
CA THR A 176 -16.30 -4.65 1.83
C THR A 176 -16.22 -4.45 0.33
N ASN A 177 -15.72 -3.29 -0.10
CA ASN A 177 -15.63 -2.91 -1.51
C ASN A 177 -17.00 -2.97 -2.23
N ALA A 178 -17.95 -2.19 -1.73
CA ALA A 178 -19.36 -2.25 -2.11
C ALA A 178 -19.62 -2.06 -3.61
N TYR A 179 -18.76 -1.33 -4.32
CA TYR A 179 -18.86 -1.12 -5.77
C TYR A 179 -17.85 -1.95 -6.59
N ASN A 180 -17.23 -2.98 -5.94
CA ASN A 180 -16.34 -3.95 -6.58
C ASN A 180 -15.22 -3.32 -7.43
N ARG A 181 -14.60 -2.25 -6.93
CA ARG A 181 -13.48 -1.64 -7.65
C ARG A 181 -12.26 -2.54 -7.61
N GLN A 182 -11.68 -2.75 -8.76
CA GLN A 182 -10.39 -3.42 -8.90
C GLN A 182 -9.26 -2.45 -8.56
N ASN A 183 -8.83 -2.47 -7.31
CA ASN A 183 -7.70 -1.69 -6.84
C ASN A 183 -6.41 -2.50 -7.02
N ILE A 184 -5.44 -1.94 -7.71
CA ILE A 184 -4.17 -2.62 -7.96
C ILE A 184 -3.42 -2.79 -6.64
N PHE A 185 -2.92 -4.00 -6.38
CA PHE A 185 -2.01 -4.29 -5.30
C PHE A 185 -0.56 -4.22 -5.79
N TYR A 186 -0.23 -4.98 -6.85
CA TYR A 186 1.06 -4.93 -7.52
C TYR A 186 0.93 -5.49 -8.95
N PHE A 187 1.99 -5.29 -9.74
CA PHE A 187 2.15 -5.94 -11.03
C PHE A 187 3.18 -7.06 -10.91
N ASP A 188 2.79 -8.28 -11.31
CA ASP A 188 3.74 -9.34 -11.57
C ASP A 188 4.44 -9.02 -12.90
N ARG A 189 5.72 -8.67 -12.82
CA ARG A 189 6.51 -8.22 -13.96
C ARG A 189 6.93 -9.36 -14.87
N VAL A 190 7.05 -10.56 -14.33
CA VAL A 190 7.48 -11.76 -15.07
C VAL A 190 6.33 -12.30 -15.90
N ASN A 191 5.16 -12.41 -15.30
CA ASN A 191 3.97 -12.96 -15.95
C ASN A 191 3.12 -11.89 -16.64
N PHE A 192 3.47 -10.61 -16.52
CA PHE A 192 2.69 -9.46 -17.00
C PHE A 192 1.26 -9.44 -16.45
N GLU A 193 1.09 -9.92 -15.22
CA GLU A 193 -0.22 -10.00 -14.58
C GLU A 193 -0.42 -8.85 -13.57
N ARG A 194 -1.65 -8.37 -13.56
CA ARG A 194 -2.10 -7.40 -12.57
C ARG A 194 -2.73 -8.15 -11.40
N VAL A 195 -2.23 -7.94 -10.20
CA VAL A 195 -2.81 -8.49 -8.97
C VAL A 195 -3.61 -7.40 -8.26
N ASP A 196 -4.92 -7.65 -8.10
CA ASP A 196 -5.83 -6.73 -7.45
C ASP A 196 -6.00 -7.04 -5.96
N GLN A 197 -6.37 -6.01 -5.19
CA GLN A 197 -6.72 -6.13 -3.78
C GLN A 197 -8.11 -6.77 -3.63
N LEU A 198 -8.64 -6.77 -2.40
CA LEU A 198 -9.91 -7.39 -2.03
C LEU A 198 -11.06 -7.00 -2.98
N PRO A 199 -11.73 -7.99 -3.60
CA PRO A 199 -12.94 -7.77 -4.39
C PRO A 199 -14.13 -7.43 -3.50
N PHE A 200 -15.32 -7.37 -4.09
CA PHE A 200 -16.58 -7.35 -3.33
C PHE A 200 -16.64 -8.55 -2.38
N MET A 201 -16.78 -8.29 -1.08
CA MET A 201 -16.79 -9.33 -0.06
C MET A 201 -17.86 -9.07 0.99
N PRO A 202 -18.94 -9.87 1.01
CA PRO A 202 -19.95 -9.80 2.06
C PRO A 202 -19.45 -10.43 3.35
N SER A 203 -19.95 -9.93 4.47
CA SER A 203 -19.70 -10.47 5.80
C SER A 203 -20.96 -10.41 6.66
N ALA A 204 -21.07 -11.30 7.63
CA ALA A 204 -22.12 -11.28 8.64
C ALA A 204 -21.56 -11.71 9.99
N GLY A 205 -22.12 -11.15 11.07
CA GLY A 205 -21.70 -11.47 12.40
C GLY A 205 -22.86 -11.34 13.40
N VAL A 206 -22.75 -12.07 14.50
CA VAL A 206 -23.66 -12.01 15.64
C VAL A 206 -22.86 -11.99 16.92
N SER A 207 -23.20 -11.08 17.82
CA SER A 207 -22.60 -10.97 19.16
C SER A 207 -23.69 -10.98 20.21
N ILE A 208 -23.48 -11.70 21.28
CA ILE A 208 -24.41 -11.80 22.42
C ILE A 208 -23.68 -11.36 23.69
N SER A 209 -24.29 -10.46 24.42
CA SER A 209 -23.83 -10.01 25.73
C SER A 209 -24.89 -10.34 26.79
N PHE A 210 -24.50 -10.89 27.93
CA PHE A 210 -25.36 -11.28 29.05
C PHE A 210 -24.66 -11.04 30.39
#